data_56ec487136bbf43d44cd7ce458377d9d
#
_entry.id   56ec487136bbf43d44cd7ce458377d9d
#
_cell.length_a   1.000
_cell.length_b   1.000
_cell.length_c   1.000
_cell.angle_alpha   90.00
_cell.angle_beta   90.00
_cell.angle_gamma   90.00
#
_symmetry.space_group_name_H-M   'P 1'
#
loop_
_entity.id
_entity.type
_entity.pdbx_description
1 polymer ?
#
loop_
_entity_poly.entity_id
_entity_poly.type
_entity_poly.pdbx_seq_one_letter_code
_entity_poly.pdbx_strand_id
1 'polypeptide(L)'
;MHSLAIAKYIQFKPGSHILDLGTGGGFPGIPLAIMFPESTFLLADSINKKLNVVEEVVLGIGLTNVKTRHTRAEEIRKEQFDFIVTRAVASAEKLKFWTQNLVKQKHINALPNGLIALKGSNIKDELGFLGKKAYFELVPISDYFSEPFFIEKSILYLQD
;
A
#
# COMPACT_ATOMS: atom_id res chain seq x y z
N MET A 1 8.18 4.59 11.16
CA MET A 1 8.97 3.39 10.79
C MET A 1 8.14 2.28 10.14
N HIS A 2 7.01 1.81 10.70
CA HIS A 2 6.22 0.73 10.08
C HIS A 2 5.92 0.95 8.58
N SER A 3 5.45 2.13 8.21
CA SER A 3 5.20 2.48 6.80
C SER A 3 6.47 2.46 5.92
N LEU A 4 7.62 2.79 6.50
CA LEU A 4 8.91 2.82 5.80
C LEU A 4 9.48 1.41 5.54
N ALA A 5 8.93 0.37 6.14
CA ALA A 5 9.28 -1.01 5.79
C ALA A 5 9.04 -1.28 4.30
N ILE A 6 7.98 -0.68 3.72
CA ILE A 6 7.73 -0.79 2.28
C ILE A 6 8.87 -0.18 1.46
N ALA A 7 9.42 0.97 1.89
CA ALA A 7 10.55 1.61 1.22
C ALA A 7 11.88 0.83 1.35
N LYS A 8 11.97 -0.05 2.35
CA LYS A 8 13.09 -1.03 2.46
C LYS A 8 12.89 -2.21 1.52
N TYR A 9 11.63 -2.63 1.33
CA TYR A 9 11.28 -3.77 0.49
C TYR A 9 11.35 -3.44 -1.01
N ILE A 10 10.85 -2.26 -1.42
CA ILE A 10 10.83 -1.83 -2.82
C ILE A 10 11.31 -0.38 -2.96
N GLN A 11 12.03 -0.11 -4.06
CA GLN A 11 12.36 1.23 -4.53
C GLN A 11 11.49 1.53 -5.75
N PHE A 12 10.47 2.39 -5.57
CA PHE A 12 9.62 2.80 -6.68
C PHE A 12 10.41 3.66 -7.67
N LYS A 13 10.33 3.30 -8.94
CA LYS A 13 10.93 4.10 -10.02
C LYS A 13 10.16 5.40 -10.25
N PRO A 14 10.84 6.46 -10.73
CA PRO A 14 10.18 7.66 -11.21
C PRO A 14 9.02 7.36 -12.15
N GLY A 15 7.90 8.06 -11.97
CA GLY A 15 6.69 7.84 -12.75
C GLY A 15 5.81 6.67 -12.27
N SER A 16 6.16 5.99 -11.18
CA SER A 16 5.27 5.01 -10.55
C SER A 16 4.01 5.68 -10.00
N HIS A 17 2.87 5.00 -10.17
CA HIS A 17 1.58 5.47 -9.68
C HIS A 17 1.07 4.52 -8.60
N ILE A 18 0.92 5.00 -7.38
CA ILE A 18 0.63 4.20 -6.19
C ILE A 18 -0.73 4.59 -5.60
N LEU A 19 -1.55 3.60 -5.26
CA LEU A 19 -2.77 3.78 -4.47
C LEU A 19 -2.48 3.38 -3.01
N ASP A 20 -2.73 4.29 -2.07
CA ASP A 20 -2.83 3.94 -0.64
C ASP A 20 -4.31 3.71 -0.30
N LEU A 21 -4.67 2.44 -0.15
CA LEU A 21 -6.05 2.02 0.07
C LEU A 21 -6.37 1.96 1.57
N GLY A 22 -7.33 2.78 2.00
CA GLY A 22 -7.67 2.95 3.40
C GLY A 22 -6.57 3.68 4.17
N THR A 23 -6.14 4.80 3.63
CA THR A 23 -4.98 5.56 4.13
C THR A 23 -5.11 6.01 5.59
N GLY A 24 -6.32 6.17 6.10
CA GLY A 24 -6.58 6.63 7.46
C GLY A 24 -5.99 8.03 7.70
N GLY A 25 -5.01 8.12 8.57
CA GLY A 25 -4.25 9.35 8.84
C GLY A 25 -3.09 9.59 7.87
N GLY A 26 -3.12 9.03 6.65
CA GLY A 26 -2.07 9.19 5.65
C GLY A 26 -0.97 8.12 5.68
N PHE A 27 -1.26 6.92 6.23
CA PHE A 27 -0.27 5.86 6.38
C PHE A 27 -0.68 4.57 5.67
N PRO A 28 0.19 4.01 4.81
CA PRO A 28 1.61 4.34 4.59
C PRO A 28 1.88 5.45 3.57
N GLY A 29 0.87 6.03 2.92
CA GLY A 29 1.01 6.89 1.74
C GLY A 29 1.89 8.13 1.93
N ILE A 30 1.67 8.95 2.97
CA ILE A 30 2.47 10.18 3.19
C ILE A 30 3.96 9.87 3.38
N PRO A 31 4.38 8.95 4.28
CA PRO A 31 5.78 8.59 4.40
C PRO A 31 6.41 8.10 3.09
N LEU A 32 5.67 7.32 2.30
CA LEU A 32 6.15 6.84 1.01
C LEU A 32 6.24 7.98 -0.02
N ALA A 33 5.29 8.91 -0.04
CA ALA A 33 5.32 10.07 -0.94
C ALA A 33 6.52 10.99 -0.66
N ILE A 34 6.92 11.13 0.62
CA ILE A 34 8.13 11.85 1.00
C ILE A 34 9.39 11.12 0.48
N MET A 35 9.45 9.80 0.62
CA MET A 35 10.60 8.99 0.18
C MET A 35 10.72 8.89 -1.34
N PHE A 36 9.61 8.99 -2.08
CA PHE A 36 9.56 8.81 -3.53
C PHE A 36 8.91 10.02 -4.23
N PRO A 37 9.58 11.18 -4.24
CA PRO A 37 9.00 12.44 -4.76
C PRO A 37 8.67 12.41 -6.25
N GLU A 38 9.32 11.54 -7.03
CA GLU A 38 9.08 11.38 -8.47
C GLU A 38 7.98 10.33 -8.80
N SER A 39 7.37 9.73 -7.78
CA SER A 39 6.20 8.86 -7.90
C SER A 39 4.94 9.61 -7.46
N THR A 40 3.77 9.23 -7.98
CA THR A 40 2.49 9.85 -7.63
C THR A 40 1.68 8.93 -6.73
N PHE A 41 0.99 9.52 -5.75
CA PHE A 41 0.23 8.80 -4.74
C PHE A 41 -1.23 9.27 -4.73
N LEU A 42 -2.15 8.32 -4.82
CA LEU A 42 -3.57 8.53 -4.52
C LEU A 42 -3.88 7.93 -3.15
N LEU A 43 -4.25 8.76 -2.19
CA LEU A 43 -4.62 8.33 -0.84
C LEU A 43 -6.16 8.27 -0.75
N ALA A 44 -6.70 7.07 -0.62
CA ALA A 44 -8.15 6.84 -0.59
C ALA A 44 -8.61 6.35 0.79
N ASP A 45 -9.71 6.90 1.28
CA ASP A 45 -10.39 6.44 2.49
C ASP A 45 -11.91 6.67 2.36
N SER A 46 -12.70 5.83 3.04
CA SER A 46 -14.15 5.96 3.12
C SER A 46 -14.62 6.97 4.18
N ILE A 47 -13.71 7.52 4.98
CA ILE A 47 -13.99 8.46 6.08
C ILE A 47 -13.43 9.83 5.75
N ASN A 48 -14.29 10.74 5.30
CA ASN A 48 -13.90 12.07 4.85
C ASN A 48 -13.14 12.90 5.92
N LYS A 49 -13.53 12.79 7.18
CA LYS A 49 -12.83 13.50 8.29
C LYS A 49 -11.34 13.15 8.39
N LYS A 50 -10.99 11.91 8.07
CA LYS A 50 -9.56 11.49 8.06
C LYS A 50 -8.82 12.12 6.90
N LEU A 51 -9.44 12.20 5.73
CA LEU A 51 -8.85 12.82 4.55
C LEU A 51 -8.62 14.32 4.72
N ASN A 52 -9.52 15.04 5.40
CA ASN A 52 -9.31 16.46 5.71
C ASN A 52 -8.00 16.67 6.49
N VAL A 53 -7.72 15.82 7.48
CA VAL A 53 -6.45 15.86 8.23
C VAL A 53 -5.26 15.52 7.32
N VAL A 54 -5.41 14.53 6.45
CA VAL A 54 -4.36 14.16 5.46
C VAL A 54 -4.06 15.34 4.54
N GLU A 55 -5.08 16.02 4.04
CA GLU A 55 -4.93 17.20 3.17
C GLU A 55 -4.20 18.36 3.87
N GLU A 56 -4.56 18.65 5.12
CA GLU A 56 -3.86 19.64 5.92
C GLU A 56 -2.37 19.30 6.12
N VAL A 57 -2.06 18.03 6.39
CA VAL A 57 -0.68 17.57 6.52
C VAL A 57 0.07 17.69 5.20
N VAL A 58 -0.52 17.21 4.09
CA VAL A 58 0.07 17.28 2.75
C VAL A 58 0.40 18.72 2.37
N LEU A 59 -0.54 19.66 2.61
CA LEU A 59 -0.32 21.09 2.38
C LEU A 59 0.75 21.65 3.30
N GLY A 60 0.69 21.34 4.59
CA GLY A 60 1.62 21.87 5.61
C GLY A 60 3.07 21.47 5.39
N ILE A 61 3.33 20.28 4.81
CA ILE A 61 4.69 19.81 4.48
C ILE A 61 5.06 20.00 3.01
N GLY A 62 4.17 20.60 2.20
CA GLY A 62 4.45 20.95 0.81
C GLY A 62 4.57 19.77 -0.16
N LEU A 63 3.90 18.65 0.08
CA LEU A 63 3.89 17.52 -0.87
C LEU A 63 3.07 17.86 -2.11
N THR A 64 3.68 17.71 -3.28
CA THR A 64 3.05 17.98 -4.59
C THR A 64 2.65 16.72 -5.35
N ASN A 65 3.11 15.56 -4.89
CA ASN A 65 2.92 14.25 -5.52
C ASN A 65 1.80 13.40 -4.89
N VAL A 66 0.95 14.01 -4.06
CA VAL A 66 -0.15 13.35 -3.36
C VAL A 66 -1.48 13.93 -3.78
N LYS A 67 -2.46 13.07 -4.04
CA LYS A 67 -3.89 13.40 -4.16
C LYS A 67 -4.69 12.59 -3.17
N THR A 68 -5.78 13.13 -2.66
CA THR A 68 -6.73 12.43 -1.79
C THR A 68 -8.02 12.11 -2.54
N ARG A 69 -8.72 11.06 -2.10
CA ARG A 69 -10.03 10.72 -2.64
C ARG A 69 -10.92 10.09 -1.56
N HIS A 70 -12.06 10.71 -1.31
CA HIS A 70 -13.11 10.12 -0.48
C HIS A 70 -13.88 9.09 -1.31
N THR A 71 -13.62 7.81 -1.08
CA THR A 71 -14.22 6.70 -1.81
C THR A 71 -14.06 5.39 -1.05
N ARG A 72 -14.92 4.43 -1.34
CA ARG A 72 -14.72 3.03 -0.93
C ARG A 72 -13.87 2.28 -1.94
N ALA A 73 -13.19 1.21 -1.50
CA ALA A 73 -12.34 0.39 -2.36
C ALA A 73 -13.10 -0.14 -3.59
N GLU A 74 -14.32 -0.58 -3.39
CA GLU A 74 -15.18 -1.17 -4.42
C GLU A 74 -15.66 -0.17 -5.48
N GLU A 75 -15.56 1.13 -5.17
CA GLU A 75 -15.99 2.22 -6.05
C GLU A 75 -14.88 2.72 -6.97
N ILE A 76 -13.61 2.39 -6.66
CA ILE A 76 -12.49 2.77 -7.50
C ILE A 76 -12.55 1.96 -8.81
N ARG A 77 -12.76 2.67 -9.91
CA ARG A 77 -12.91 2.05 -11.24
C ARG A 77 -12.21 2.89 -12.29
N LYS A 78 -11.86 2.27 -13.42
CA LYS A 78 -11.26 2.95 -14.60
C LYS A 78 -9.91 3.63 -14.36
N GLU A 79 -9.26 3.33 -13.26
CA GLU A 79 -7.93 3.81 -12.93
C GLU A 79 -7.07 2.64 -12.50
N GLN A 80 -5.81 2.62 -12.91
CA GLN A 80 -4.89 1.53 -12.59
C GLN A 80 -3.59 2.08 -12.03
N PHE A 81 -3.00 1.31 -11.14
CA PHE A 81 -1.82 1.67 -10.37
C PHE A 81 -0.71 0.64 -10.59
N ASP A 82 0.53 1.07 -10.47
CA ASP A 82 1.66 0.15 -10.46
C ASP A 82 1.67 -0.67 -9.17
N PHE A 83 1.42 -0.02 -8.04
CA PHE A 83 1.27 -0.70 -6.75
C PHE A 83 0.08 -0.17 -5.98
N ILE A 84 -0.52 -1.07 -5.21
CA ILE A 84 -1.50 -0.72 -4.18
C ILE A 84 -0.86 -1.02 -2.84
N VAL A 85 -0.77 -0.02 -1.98
CA VAL A 85 -0.24 -0.16 -0.62
C VAL A 85 -1.38 -0.04 0.38
N THR A 86 -1.30 -0.74 1.50
CA THR A 86 -2.31 -0.64 2.55
C THR A 86 -1.77 -1.07 3.91
N ARG A 87 -2.42 -0.62 4.98
CA ARG A 87 -2.11 -1.02 6.34
C ARG A 87 -3.37 -1.34 7.13
N ALA A 88 -3.51 -2.60 7.56
CA ALA A 88 -4.54 -3.07 8.49
C ALA A 88 -6.00 -2.72 8.12
N VAL A 89 -6.35 -2.73 6.83
CA VAL A 89 -7.70 -2.34 6.35
C VAL A 89 -8.66 -3.53 6.32
N ALA A 90 -8.21 -4.69 5.82
CA ALA A 90 -9.05 -5.87 5.60
C ALA A 90 -8.21 -7.14 5.55
N SER A 91 -8.87 -8.32 5.48
CA SER A 91 -8.20 -9.59 5.20
C SER A 91 -7.52 -9.58 3.83
N ALA A 92 -6.51 -10.43 3.65
CA ALA A 92 -5.78 -10.55 2.38
C ALA A 92 -6.72 -10.93 1.22
N GLU A 93 -7.72 -11.77 1.47
CA GLU A 93 -8.74 -12.16 0.48
C GLU A 93 -9.56 -10.97 0.00
N LYS A 94 -10.08 -10.15 0.93
CA LYS A 94 -10.85 -8.95 0.56
C LYS A 94 -9.99 -7.94 -0.20
N LEU A 95 -8.76 -7.74 0.24
CA LEU A 95 -7.83 -6.85 -0.45
C LEU A 95 -7.59 -7.32 -1.89
N LYS A 96 -7.31 -8.61 -2.10
CA LYS A 96 -7.14 -9.19 -3.44
C LYS A 96 -8.39 -8.98 -4.31
N PHE A 97 -9.57 -9.25 -3.76
CA PHE A 97 -10.84 -9.05 -4.45
C PHE A 97 -11.06 -7.59 -4.89
N TRP A 98 -10.75 -6.64 -4.02
CA TRP A 98 -10.92 -5.21 -4.34
C TRP A 98 -9.91 -4.68 -5.34
N THR A 99 -8.69 -5.24 -5.36
CA THR A 99 -7.56 -4.68 -6.11
C THR A 99 -7.28 -5.34 -7.44
N GLN A 100 -7.82 -6.53 -7.70
CA GLN A 100 -7.51 -7.37 -8.88
C GLN A 100 -7.65 -6.66 -10.24
N ASN A 101 -8.49 -5.63 -10.35
CA ASN A 101 -8.69 -4.87 -11.59
C ASN A 101 -8.04 -3.48 -11.55
N LEU A 102 -7.34 -3.15 -10.46
CA LEU A 102 -6.73 -1.84 -10.24
C LEU A 102 -5.21 -1.85 -10.49
N VAL A 103 -4.64 -3.01 -10.79
CA VAL A 103 -3.20 -3.16 -11.05
C VAL A 103 -2.93 -3.10 -12.55
N LYS A 104 -1.95 -2.28 -12.96
CA LYS A 104 -1.52 -2.18 -14.36
C LYS A 104 -0.85 -3.48 -14.81
N GLN A 105 -1.11 -3.89 -16.04
CA GLN A 105 -0.45 -5.04 -16.66
C GLN A 105 1.01 -4.74 -17.07
N LYS A 106 1.31 -3.51 -17.43
CA LYS A 106 2.66 -3.10 -17.82
C LYS A 106 3.48 -2.72 -16.60
N HIS A 107 4.58 -3.40 -16.38
CA HIS A 107 5.50 -3.16 -15.28
C HIS A 107 6.61 -2.18 -15.68
N ILE A 108 6.90 -1.22 -14.82
CA ILE A 108 8.06 -0.31 -14.95
C ILE A 108 9.08 -0.52 -13.83
N ASN A 109 8.67 -1.08 -12.72
CA ASN A 109 9.51 -1.39 -11.57
C ASN A 109 10.21 -2.76 -11.73
N ALA A 110 11.24 -3.02 -10.93
CA ALA A 110 11.93 -4.31 -10.91
C ALA A 110 11.02 -5.42 -10.33
N LEU A 111 10.25 -5.07 -9.30
CA LEU A 111 9.20 -5.94 -8.78
C LEU A 111 7.96 -5.82 -9.70
N PRO A 112 7.32 -6.93 -10.11
CA PRO A 112 6.06 -6.89 -10.83
C PRO A 112 4.98 -6.11 -10.06
N ASN A 113 4.05 -5.48 -10.79
CA ASN A 113 2.99 -4.70 -10.17
C ASN A 113 2.10 -5.59 -9.29
N GLY A 114 1.57 -5.02 -8.20
CA GLY A 114 0.76 -5.79 -7.28
C GLY A 114 0.36 -5.04 -6.01
N LEU A 115 -0.12 -5.81 -5.04
CA LEU A 115 -0.53 -5.33 -3.72
C LEU A 115 0.60 -5.53 -2.71
N ILE A 116 0.88 -4.50 -1.91
CA ILE A 116 1.82 -4.54 -0.78
C ILE A 116 1.05 -4.15 0.49
N ALA A 117 0.86 -5.10 1.39
CA ALA A 117 0.10 -4.89 2.62
C ALA A 117 0.97 -5.06 3.86
N LEU A 118 0.87 -4.10 4.78
CA LEU A 118 1.46 -4.23 6.12
C LEU A 118 0.50 -5.00 7.02
N LYS A 119 0.93 -6.17 7.50
CA LYS A 119 0.11 -7.15 8.22
C LYS A 119 0.68 -7.49 9.60
N GLY A 120 -0.19 -7.99 10.49
CA GLY A 120 0.17 -8.51 11.81
C GLY A 120 0.42 -10.02 11.80
N SER A 121 0.44 -10.63 13.01
CA SER A 121 0.83 -12.01 13.27
C SER A 121 0.04 -13.11 12.55
N ASN A 122 -1.25 -12.91 12.29
CA ASN A 122 -2.14 -13.97 11.78
C ASN A 122 -2.19 -14.05 10.25
N ILE A 123 -1.24 -13.43 9.55
CA ILE A 123 -1.28 -13.37 8.08
C ILE A 123 -1.22 -14.74 7.41
N LYS A 124 -0.49 -15.70 7.96
CA LYS A 124 -0.38 -17.04 7.38
C LYS A 124 -1.74 -17.74 7.26
N ASP A 125 -2.60 -17.55 8.25
CA ASP A 125 -3.95 -18.13 8.27
C ASP A 125 -4.86 -17.46 7.22
N GLU A 126 -4.57 -16.19 6.89
CA GLU A 126 -5.32 -15.45 5.87
C GLU A 126 -4.96 -15.86 4.43
N LEU A 127 -3.88 -16.59 4.19
CA LEU A 127 -3.38 -16.91 2.84
C LEU A 127 -3.97 -18.18 2.24
N GLY A 128 -4.79 -18.92 2.97
CA GLY A 128 -5.37 -20.19 2.52
C GLY A 128 -6.26 -20.10 1.28
N PHE A 129 -6.76 -18.89 0.94
CA PHE A 129 -7.56 -18.64 -0.26
C PHE A 129 -6.72 -18.57 -1.55
N LEU A 130 -5.40 -18.38 -1.42
CA LEU A 130 -4.52 -18.27 -2.59
C LEU A 130 -4.40 -19.60 -3.29
N GLY A 131 -4.77 -19.63 -4.58
CA GLY A 131 -4.60 -20.81 -5.41
C GLY A 131 -3.13 -21.14 -5.67
N LYS A 132 -2.84 -22.38 -6.11
CA LYS A 132 -1.48 -22.89 -6.39
C LYS A 132 -0.65 -22.05 -7.39
N LYS A 133 -1.30 -21.20 -8.17
CA LYS A 133 -0.65 -20.35 -9.19
C LYS A 133 -0.42 -18.90 -8.70
N ALA A 134 -0.93 -18.53 -7.52
CA ALA A 134 -0.73 -17.18 -7.01
C ALA A 134 0.70 -17.01 -6.51
N TYR A 135 1.38 -15.96 -6.95
CA TYR A 135 2.69 -15.60 -6.42
C TYR A 135 2.52 -14.59 -5.28
N PHE A 136 3.12 -14.88 -4.16
CA PHE A 136 3.19 -13.97 -3.02
C PHE A 136 4.52 -14.10 -2.29
N GLU A 137 4.89 -13.03 -1.61
CA GLU A 137 6.00 -13.01 -0.66
C GLU A 137 5.51 -12.55 0.70
N LEU A 138 6.05 -13.14 1.75
CA LEU A 138 5.82 -12.73 3.13
C LEU A 138 7.16 -12.43 3.78
N VAL A 139 7.43 -11.14 3.99
CA VAL A 139 8.73 -10.65 4.49
C VAL A 139 8.54 -10.12 5.92
N PRO A 140 9.21 -10.71 6.92
CA PRO A 140 9.19 -10.19 8.28
C PRO A 140 9.75 -8.77 8.34
N ILE A 141 9.06 -7.85 9.01
CA ILE A 141 9.56 -6.48 9.17
C ILE A 141 10.77 -6.43 10.12
N SER A 142 10.90 -7.43 10.99
CA SER A 142 12.08 -7.65 11.83
C SER A 142 13.40 -7.83 11.06
N ASP A 143 13.33 -8.17 9.77
CA ASP A 143 14.52 -8.24 8.90
C ASP A 143 15.09 -6.84 8.58
N TYR A 144 14.28 -5.80 8.77
CA TYR A 144 14.65 -4.40 8.50
C TYR A 144 14.81 -3.54 9.76
N PHE A 145 14.09 -3.89 10.84
CA PHE A 145 14.03 -3.11 12.07
C PHE A 145 14.05 -4.02 13.29
N SER A 146 14.94 -3.72 14.23
CA SER A 146 15.20 -4.55 15.43
C SER A 146 14.24 -4.31 16.60
N GLU A 147 13.35 -3.31 16.51
CA GLU A 147 12.44 -3.00 17.59
C GLU A 147 11.42 -4.12 17.83
N PRO A 148 11.15 -4.49 19.10
CA PRO A 148 10.24 -5.61 19.45
C PRO A 148 8.84 -5.47 18.83
N PHE A 149 8.39 -4.26 18.55
CA PHE A 149 7.11 -3.99 17.88
C PHE A 149 6.98 -4.72 16.52
N PHE A 150 8.10 -4.99 15.84
CA PHE A 150 8.10 -5.56 14.49
C PHE A 150 8.20 -7.08 14.45
N ILE A 151 8.41 -7.75 15.58
CA ILE A 151 8.59 -9.22 15.64
C ILE A 151 7.44 -9.97 14.97
N GLU A 152 6.20 -9.48 15.16
CA GLU A 152 4.98 -10.10 14.60
C GLU A 152 4.41 -9.33 13.41
N LYS A 153 5.20 -8.48 12.77
CA LYS A 153 4.75 -7.69 11.62
C LYS A 153 5.42 -8.17 10.35
N SER A 154 4.65 -8.20 9.28
CA SER A 154 5.15 -8.62 7.96
C SER A 154 4.65 -7.73 6.85
N ILE A 155 5.45 -7.66 5.79
CA ILE A 155 5.01 -7.19 4.49
C ILE A 155 4.45 -8.41 3.75
N LEU A 156 3.22 -8.31 3.30
CA LEU A 156 2.64 -9.22 2.33
C LEU A 156 2.69 -8.55 0.96
N TYR A 157 3.37 -9.17 0.00
CA TYR A 157 3.28 -8.82 -1.40
C TYR A 157 2.46 -9.88 -2.13
N LEU A 158 1.49 -9.44 -2.92
CA LEU A 158 0.71 -10.28 -3.83
C LEU A 158 0.90 -9.73 -5.24
N GLN A 159 1.44 -10.56 -6.12
CA GLN A 159 1.48 -10.25 -7.55
C GLN A 159 0.09 -10.40 -8.16
N ASP A 160 -0.27 -9.49 -9.03
CA ASP A 160 -1.55 -9.54 -9.74
C ASP A 160 -1.37 -10.07 -11.17
#